data_290427e5b248a6ba8de8d2eb1bacb324
#
_entry.id   290427e5b248a6ba8de8d2eb1bacb324
#
_cell.length_a   1.000
_cell.length_b   1.000
_cell.length_c   1.000
_cell.angle_alpha   90.00
_cell.angle_beta   90.00
_cell.angle_gamma   90.00
#
_symmetry.space_group_name_H-M   'P 1'
#
loop_
_entity.id
_entity.type
_entity.pdbx_description
1 polymer ?
#
loop_
_entity_poly.entity_id
_entity_poly.type
_entity_poly.pdbx_seq_one_letter_code
_entity_poly.pdbx_strand_id
1 'polypeptide(L)'
;MLYKFIFISDEVDNFMREITIDSAATFLDLHKAILESVSYIEEGMASFFICNDYWEKEQEITLIEMDTSSEYDNYVMEQTGLEEFISEEKQKILYVFDYFTDRAFFIELKEIIPTKRQEKALCTKKMGEAPSQFVADIFEEDKVTKPAKVVTPLDENFYGDEDFDMDELDEESFSDVDFSEESDP
;
A
#
# COMPACT_ATOMS: atom_id res chain seq x y z
N MET A 1 10.94 27.18 -0.38
CA MET A 1 11.80 26.40 0.53
C MET A 1 11.90 24.99 -0.02
N LEU A 2 12.92 24.22 0.36
CA LEU A 2 12.95 22.81 0.00
C LEU A 2 12.72 21.94 1.24
N TYR A 3 11.90 20.93 1.07
CA TYR A 3 11.73 19.86 2.03
C TYR A 3 12.62 18.69 1.65
N LYS A 4 13.31 18.13 2.65
CA LYS A 4 14.11 16.93 2.51
C LYS A 4 13.46 15.82 3.31
N PHE A 5 12.86 14.88 2.61
CA PHE A 5 12.23 13.72 3.18
C PHE A 5 13.16 12.51 3.19
N ILE A 6 13.11 11.74 4.27
CA ILE A 6 13.66 10.38 4.30
C ILE A 6 12.50 9.42 4.43
N PHE A 7 12.55 8.32 3.70
CA PHE A 7 11.61 7.23 3.91
C PHE A 7 12.27 5.85 3.91
N ILE A 8 11.70 4.98 4.71
CA ILE A 8 12.12 3.62 4.97
C ILE A 8 10.94 2.67 4.81
N SER A 9 11.22 1.38 4.72
CA SER A 9 10.23 0.29 4.79
C SER A 9 10.52 -0.56 6.00
N ASP A 10 9.49 -1.15 6.58
CA ASP A 10 9.57 -2.17 7.62
C ASP A 10 9.68 -3.60 7.05
N GLU A 11 9.48 -3.76 5.75
CA GLU A 11 9.54 -5.05 5.06
C GLU A 11 10.95 -5.46 4.66
N VAL A 12 11.85 -4.49 4.42
CA VAL A 12 13.20 -4.73 3.89
C VAL A 12 14.24 -4.01 4.72
N ASP A 13 15.21 -4.77 5.22
CA ASP A 13 16.35 -4.21 5.95
C ASP A 13 17.21 -3.31 5.06
N ASN A 14 17.74 -2.23 5.67
CA ASN A 14 18.64 -1.28 5.03
C ASN A 14 18.07 -0.53 3.81
N PHE A 15 16.77 -0.58 3.57
CA PHE A 15 16.13 0.25 2.57
C PHE A 15 15.96 1.69 3.07
N MET A 16 16.42 2.65 2.28
CA MET A 16 16.20 4.08 2.53
C MET A 16 16.26 4.86 1.22
N ARG A 17 15.41 5.87 1.12
CA ARG A 17 15.47 6.91 0.07
C ARG A 17 15.45 8.28 0.74
N GLU A 18 16.11 9.24 0.09
CA GLU A 18 16.05 10.64 0.47
C GLU A 18 15.58 11.44 -0.75
N ILE A 19 14.48 12.18 -0.59
CA ILE A 19 13.90 13.03 -1.64
C ILE A 19 13.95 14.47 -1.19
N THR A 20 14.40 15.35 -2.10
CA THR A 20 14.33 16.80 -1.94
C THR A 20 13.31 17.35 -2.92
N ILE A 21 12.36 18.14 -2.42
CA ILE A 21 11.24 18.68 -3.19
C ILE A 21 10.91 20.11 -2.73
N ASP A 22 10.35 20.94 -3.61
CA ASP A 22 9.89 22.29 -3.23
C ASP A 22 8.71 22.20 -2.26
N SER A 23 8.68 23.03 -1.22
CA SER A 23 7.58 23.09 -0.26
C SER A 23 6.24 23.46 -0.89
N ALA A 24 6.27 24.21 -1.99
CA ALA A 24 5.08 24.61 -2.75
C ALA A 24 4.61 23.53 -3.76
N ALA A 25 5.28 22.38 -3.84
CA ALA A 25 4.86 21.24 -4.64
C ALA A 25 3.63 20.55 -4.02
N THR A 26 2.94 19.75 -4.80
CA THR A 26 1.77 18.99 -4.35
C THR A 26 2.17 17.63 -3.77
N PHE A 27 1.25 16.99 -3.05
CA PHE A 27 1.41 15.59 -2.64
C PHE A 27 1.50 14.66 -3.85
N LEU A 28 0.87 15.02 -5.00
CA LEU A 28 1.01 14.27 -6.24
C LEU A 28 2.45 14.31 -6.78
N ASP A 29 3.14 15.45 -6.67
CA ASP A 29 4.54 15.55 -7.07
C ASP A 29 5.44 14.69 -6.19
N LEU A 30 5.17 14.64 -4.88
CA LEU A 30 5.88 13.76 -3.95
C LEU A 30 5.58 12.28 -4.25
N HIS A 31 4.32 11.91 -4.53
CA HIS A 31 3.91 10.57 -4.94
C HIS A 31 4.72 10.09 -6.16
N LYS A 32 4.74 10.89 -7.23
CA LYS A 32 5.50 10.57 -8.44
C LYS A 32 6.99 10.40 -8.17
N ALA A 33 7.57 11.27 -7.34
CA ALA A 33 8.97 11.18 -6.96
C ALA A 33 9.30 9.91 -6.16
N ILE A 34 8.38 9.48 -5.28
CA ILE A 34 8.51 8.21 -4.56
C ILE A 34 8.51 7.06 -5.56
N LEU A 35 7.47 6.94 -6.42
CA LEU A 35 7.37 5.86 -7.42
C LEU A 35 8.62 5.77 -8.29
N GLU A 36 9.10 6.91 -8.81
CA GLU A 36 10.33 6.96 -9.62
C GLU A 36 11.56 6.48 -8.83
N SER A 37 11.66 6.84 -7.55
CA SER A 37 12.81 6.50 -6.71
C SER A 37 12.94 5.00 -6.43
N VAL A 38 11.80 4.28 -6.39
CA VAL A 38 11.69 2.84 -6.11
C VAL A 38 11.37 2.01 -7.35
N SER A 39 11.19 2.67 -8.51
CA SER A 39 10.85 2.04 -9.79
C SER A 39 9.51 1.30 -9.78
N TYR A 40 8.55 1.81 -9.00
CA TYR A 40 7.18 1.33 -9.03
C TYR A 40 6.42 1.92 -10.21
N ILE A 41 5.43 1.16 -10.68
CA ILE A 41 4.50 1.65 -11.71
C ILE A 41 3.35 2.42 -11.05
N GLU A 42 2.80 3.37 -11.80
CA GLU A 42 1.66 4.18 -11.34
C GLU A 42 0.36 3.37 -11.52
N GLU A 43 0.17 2.37 -10.68
CA GLU A 43 -1.03 1.52 -10.67
C GLU A 43 -1.55 1.38 -9.24
N GLY A 44 -2.90 1.32 -9.14
CA GLY A 44 -3.57 1.12 -7.87
C GLY A 44 -3.89 2.40 -7.11
N MET A 45 -4.38 2.23 -5.91
CA MET A 45 -4.73 3.31 -4.98
C MET A 45 -3.56 3.57 -4.04
N ALA A 46 -3.34 4.83 -3.76
CA ALA A 46 -2.34 5.25 -2.78
C ALA A 46 -2.86 6.42 -1.95
N SER A 47 -2.41 6.53 -0.72
CA SER A 47 -2.69 7.70 0.12
C SER A 47 -1.49 8.08 0.97
N PHE A 48 -1.40 9.36 1.27
CA PHE A 48 -0.59 9.85 2.36
C PHE A 48 -1.45 10.01 3.61
N PHE A 49 -0.88 9.67 4.76
CA PHE A 49 -1.45 9.95 6.07
C PHE A 49 -0.49 10.84 6.84
N ILE A 50 -0.94 12.02 7.22
CA ILE A 50 -0.25 12.83 8.22
C ILE A 50 -0.41 12.13 9.56
N CYS A 51 0.68 11.92 10.27
CA CYS A 51 0.71 11.18 11.53
C CYS A 51 1.20 12.04 12.68
N ASN A 52 0.76 11.68 13.88
CA ASN A 52 1.34 12.21 15.11
C ASN A 52 2.70 11.54 15.43
N ASP A 53 3.30 11.90 16.59
CA ASP A 53 4.59 11.37 17.03
C ASP A 53 4.62 9.85 17.27
N TYR A 54 3.45 9.21 17.37
CA TYR A 54 3.29 7.77 17.58
C TYR A 54 2.93 6.99 16.31
N TRP A 55 2.98 7.65 15.13
CA TRP A 55 2.56 7.10 13.83
C TRP A 55 1.05 6.82 13.72
N GLU A 56 0.24 7.41 14.59
CA GLU A 56 -1.22 7.33 14.47
C GLU A 56 -1.69 8.24 13.33
N LYS A 57 -2.52 7.71 12.45
CA LYS A 57 -3.05 8.39 11.26
C LYS A 57 -4.06 9.47 11.69
N GLU A 58 -3.82 10.73 11.35
CA GLU A 58 -4.68 11.87 11.69
C GLU A 58 -5.44 12.39 10.49
N GLN A 59 -4.76 12.63 9.36
CA GLN A 59 -5.35 13.16 8.15
C GLN A 59 -4.93 12.35 6.94
N GLU A 60 -5.90 11.97 6.12
CA GLU A 60 -5.68 11.28 4.85
C GLU A 60 -5.69 12.24 3.67
N ILE A 61 -4.78 12.01 2.70
CA ILE A 61 -4.70 12.71 1.42
C ILE A 61 -4.65 11.63 0.35
N THR A 62 -5.74 11.50 -0.41
CA THR A 62 -5.95 10.40 -1.38
C THR A 62 -5.42 10.72 -2.77
N LEU A 63 -5.04 9.70 -3.54
CA LEU A 63 -4.59 9.87 -4.92
C LEU A 63 -5.74 10.35 -5.82
N ILE A 64 -6.92 9.80 -5.63
CA ILE A 64 -8.14 10.13 -6.39
C ILE A 64 -9.23 10.59 -5.44
N GLU A 65 -10.13 11.44 -5.94
CA GLU A 65 -11.30 11.85 -5.19
C GLU A 65 -12.18 10.64 -4.89
N MET A 66 -12.43 10.40 -3.61
CA MET A 66 -13.38 9.37 -3.17
C MET A 66 -14.70 10.03 -2.83
N ASP A 67 -15.78 9.54 -3.46
CA ASP A 67 -17.14 10.03 -3.25
C ASP A 67 -17.63 9.57 -1.86
N THR A 68 -17.13 10.23 -0.81
CA THR A 68 -17.55 9.99 0.56
C THR A 68 -18.63 11.00 0.94
N SER A 69 -19.80 10.51 1.26
CA SER A 69 -20.90 11.28 1.86
C SER A 69 -20.61 11.70 3.30
N SER A 70 -19.36 11.71 3.71
CA SER A 70 -18.95 11.98 5.08
C SER A 70 -18.61 13.46 5.29
N GLU A 71 -18.86 13.95 6.48
CA GLU A 71 -18.56 15.31 6.97
C GLU A 71 -17.04 15.58 7.12
N TYR A 72 -16.18 14.71 6.56
CA TYR A 72 -14.72 14.84 6.63
C TYR A 72 -14.18 15.50 5.37
N ASP A 73 -13.24 16.40 5.56
CA ASP A 73 -12.55 17.08 4.46
C ASP A 73 -11.75 16.07 3.64
N ASN A 74 -12.13 15.91 2.36
CA ASN A 74 -11.42 15.04 1.42
C ASN A 74 -10.31 15.82 0.74
N TYR A 75 -9.08 15.50 1.08
CA TYR A 75 -7.90 16.06 0.44
C TYR A 75 -7.41 15.15 -0.67
N VAL A 76 -7.20 15.74 -1.86
CA VAL A 76 -6.71 15.01 -3.04
C VAL A 76 -5.28 15.46 -3.33
N MET A 77 -4.40 14.51 -3.63
CA MET A 77 -2.96 14.76 -3.82
C MET A 77 -2.67 15.82 -4.87
N GLU A 78 -3.47 15.90 -5.94
CA GLU A 78 -3.28 16.86 -7.02
C GLU A 78 -3.54 18.32 -6.58
N GLN A 79 -4.49 18.51 -5.66
CA GLN A 79 -4.98 19.82 -5.23
C GLN A 79 -4.35 20.29 -3.91
N THR A 80 -3.67 19.40 -3.20
CA THR A 80 -3.16 19.65 -1.85
C THR A 80 -1.66 19.91 -1.90
N GLY A 81 -1.24 21.10 -1.47
CA GLY A 81 0.16 21.50 -1.36
C GLY A 81 0.84 20.88 -0.15
N LEU A 82 2.13 20.56 -0.27
CA LEU A 82 2.90 20.01 0.86
C LEU A 82 2.91 20.96 2.06
N GLU A 83 3.07 22.27 1.83
CA GLU A 83 3.15 23.28 2.89
C GLU A 83 1.84 23.50 3.66
N GLU A 84 0.72 22.93 3.19
CA GLU A 84 -0.56 23.02 3.89
C GLU A 84 -0.59 22.11 5.13
N PHE A 85 0.11 20.98 5.08
CA PHE A 85 0.11 19.99 6.16
C PHE A 85 1.48 19.75 6.78
N ILE A 86 2.54 20.19 6.11
CA ILE A 86 3.92 19.92 6.51
C ILE A 86 4.61 21.22 6.82
N SER A 87 4.96 21.41 8.09
CA SER A 87 5.54 22.67 8.58
C SER A 87 6.73 22.50 9.52
N GLU A 88 6.93 21.32 10.08
CA GLU A 88 7.92 21.08 11.13
C GLU A 88 8.86 19.93 10.78
N GLU A 89 10.14 20.08 11.13
CA GLU A 89 11.10 18.98 11.03
C GLU A 89 10.72 17.84 11.97
N LYS A 90 10.98 16.60 11.52
CA LYS A 90 10.60 15.34 12.14
C LYS A 90 9.11 15.00 12.05
N GLN A 91 8.32 15.78 11.35
CA GLN A 91 6.94 15.44 11.08
C GLN A 91 6.85 14.11 10.33
N LYS A 92 5.91 13.26 10.75
CA LYS A 92 5.76 11.88 10.28
C LYS A 92 4.60 11.76 9.31
N ILE A 93 4.85 10.99 8.27
CA ILE A 93 3.89 10.73 7.19
C ILE A 93 3.98 9.26 6.82
N LEU A 94 2.85 8.59 6.68
CA LEU A 94 2.77 7.28 6.07
C LEU A 94 2.36 7.43 4.60
N TYR A 95 3.05 6.73 3.72
CA TYR A 95 2.63 6.60 2.32
C TYR A 95 2.21 5.15 2.08
N VAL A 96 0.90 4.91 2.08
CA VAL A 96 0.30 3.61 1.79
C VAL A 96 0.24 3.42 0.29
N PHE A 97 0.91 2.39 -0.20
CA PHE A 97 0.95 2.03 -1.63
C PHE A 97 0.21 0.73 -1.96
N ASP A 98 -0.18 -0.03 -0.93
CA ASP A 98 -1.04 -1.20 -1.05
C ASP A 98 -2.05 -1.22 0.09
N TYR A 99 -3.31 -0.94 -0.24
CA TYR A 99 -4.41 -0.92 0.72
C TYR A 99 -4.88 -2.30 1.15
N PHE A 100 -4.68 -3.33 0.32
CA PHE A 100 -5.17 -4.67 0.64
C PHE A 100 -4.38 -5.33 1.77
N THR A 101 -3.09 -5.04 1.82
CA THR A 101 -2.19 -5.59 2.83
C THR A 101 -1.62 -4.53 3.78
N ASP A 102 -2.12 -3.28 3.71
CA ASP A 102 -1.72 -2.12 4.52
C ASP A 102 -0.20 -1.83 4.49
N ARG A 103 0.40 -2.00 3.30
CA ARG A 103 1.83 -1.78 3.11
C ARG A 103 2.15 -0.31 2.87
N ALA A 104 3.14 0.20 3.59
CA ALA A 104 3.46 1.61 3.57
C ALA A 104 4.96 1.90 3.67
N PHE A 105 5.35 3.06 3.16
CA PHE A 105 6.62 3.68 3.50
C PHE A 105 6.44 4.65 4.66
N PHE A 106 7.35 4.60 5.61
CA PHE A 106 7.45 5.51 6.75
C PHE A 106 8.32 6.70 6.36
N ILE A 107 7.72 7.87 6.27
CA ILE A 107 8.35 9.10 5.79
C ILE A 107 8.51 10.08 6.95
N GLU A 108 9.67 10.72 7.03
CA GLU A 108 9.95 11.79 7.98
C GLU A 108 10.52 13.01 7.25
N LEU A 109 10.02 14.19 7.58
CA LEU A 109 10.66 15.44 7.16
C LEU A 109 11.95 15.65 7.94
N LYS A 110 13.09 15.38 7.30
CA LYS A 110 14.39 15.46 7.93
C LYS A 110 14.88 16.89 8.12
N GLU A 111 14.66 17.74 7.13
CA GLU A 111 15.25 19.09 7.09
C GLU A 111 14.41 20.01 6.21
N ILE A 112 14.27 21.26 6.66
CA ILE A 112 13.70 22.36 5.89
C ILE A 112 14.83 23.27 5.43
N ILE A 113 15.10 23.32 4.12
CA ILE A 113 16.22 24.07 3.56
C ILE A 113 15.71 25.40 3.00
N PRO A 114 16.07 26.54 3.59
CA PRO A 114 15.69 27.86 3.10
C PRO A 114 16.53 28.23 1.87
N THR A 115 16.14 27.75 0.70
CA THR A 115 16.88 28.00 -0.54
C THR A 115 15.92 28.41 -1.66
N LYS A 116 16.48 28.60 -2.86
CA LYS A 116 15.71 28.89 -4.06
C LYS A 116 14.83 27.68 -4.44
N ARG A 117 13.74 27.98 -5.14
CA ARG A 117 12.82 26.97 -5.65
C ARG A 117 13.52 25.93 -6.52
N GLN A 118 13.05 24.69 -6.41
CA GLN A 118 13.45 23.56 -7.24
C GLN A 118 12.24 23.14 -8.08
N GLU A 119 12.42 23.05 -9.39
CA GLU A 119 11.30 22.73 -10.30
C GLU A 119 10.84 21.27 -10.24
N LYS A 120 11.75 20.36 -9.87
CA LYS A 120 11.47 18.94 -9.83
C LYS A 120 11.97 18.31 -8.54
N ALA A 121 11.20 17.37 -8.03
CA ALA A 121 11.66 16.52 -6.95
C ALA A 121 12.89 15.71 -7.37
N LEU A 122 13.85 15.55 -6.48
CA LEU A 122 15.08 14.79 -6.73
C LEU A 122 15.30 13.76 -5.62
N CYS A 123 15.50 12.52 -6.02
CA CYS A 123 16.01 11.50 -5.12
C CYS A 123 17.51 11.68 -4.95
N THR A 124 17.93 12.24 -3.81
CA THR A 124 19.33 12.62 -3.53
C THR A 124 20.12 11.47 -2.94
N LYS A 125 19.47 10.48 -2.33
CA LYS A 125 20.14 9.29 -1.79
C LYS A 125 19.27 8.06 -1.96
N LYS A 126 19.91 6.96 -2.39
CA LYS A 126 19.30 5.63 -2.49
C LYS A 126 20.18 4.63 -1.74
N MET A 127 19.58 3.83 -0.88
CA MET A 127 20.24 2.76 -0.14
C MET A 127 19.33 1.55 -0.11
N GLY A 128 19.86 0.38 -0.37
CA GLY A 128 19.12 -0.88 -0.47
C GLY A 128 18.14 -0.92 -1.64
N GLU A 129 17.53 -2.06 -1.83
CA GLU A 129 16.48 -2.28 -2.81
C GLU A 129 15.11 -2.02 -2.17
N ALA A 130 14.15 -1.55 -2.96
CA ALA A 130 12.80 -1.36 -2.47
C ALA A 130 12.11 -2.73 -2.31
N PRO A 131 11.12 -2.87 -1.40
CA PRO A 131 10.28 -4.05 -1.37
C PRO A 131 9.55 -4.22 -2.71
N SER A 132 9.11 -5.45 -3.04
CA SER A 132 8.31 -5.65 -4.26
C SER A 132 7.00 -4.86 -4.19
N GLN A 133 6.58 -4.23 -5.30
CA GLN A 133 5.33 -3.47 -5.33
C GLN A 133 4.11 -4.38 -5.13
N PHE A 134 4.13 -5.59 -5.71
CA PHE A 134 3.00 -6.51 -5.68
C PHE A 134 3.28 -7.72 -4.78
N VAL A 135 2.27 -8.13 -4.02
CA VAL A 135 2.36 -9.32 -3.14
C VAL A 135 2.60 -10.61 -3.92
N ALA A 136 2.12 -10.71 -5.16
CA ALA A 136 2.34 -11.87 -6.00
C ALA A 136 3.83 -12.14 -6.27
N ASP A 137 4.64 -11.09 -6.42
CA ASP A 137 6.07 -11.20 -6.69
C ASP A 137 6.85 -11.75 -5.48
N ILE A 138 6.36 -11.48 -4.26
CA ILE A 138 6.97 -11.99 -3.02
C ILE A 138 6.89 -13.52 -2.95
N PHE A 139 5.80 -14.10 -3.45
CA PHE A 139 5.61 -15.55 -3.45
C PHE A 139 6.38 -16.27 -4.56
N GLU A 140 6.82 -15.56 -5.61
CA GLU A 140 7.63 -16.14 -6.68
C GLU A 140 9.12 -16.17 -6.34
N GLU A 141 9.64 -15.19 -5.60
CA GLU A 141 11.05 -15.16 -5.18
C GLU A 141 11.40 -16.31 -4.23
N ASP A 142 10.49 -16.73 -3.35
CA ASP A 142 10.68 -17.89 -2.46
C ASP A 142 10.79 -19.24 -3.20
N LYS A 143 10.40 -19.33 -4.48
CA LYS A 143 10.52 -20.54 -5.29
C LYS A 143 11.89 -20.72 -5.96
N VAL A 144 12.71 -19.68 -6.03
CA VAL A 144 13.99 -19.70 -6.77
C VAL A 144 15.18 -20.18 -5.92
N THR A 145 15.05 -20.31 -4.61
CA THR A 145 16.17 -20.66 -3.71
C THR A 145 16.22 -22.12 -3.26
N LYS A 146 15.61 -23.08 -3.99
CA LYS A 146 15.84 -24.51 -3.74
C LYS A 146 16.69 -25.13 -4.84
N PRO A 147 17.86 -25.71 -4.51
CA PRO A 147 18.68 -26.42 -5.51
C PRO A 147 17.90 -27.60 -6.05
N ALA A 148 17.91 -27.73 -7.38
CA ALA A 148 17.28 -28.81 -8.10
C ALA A 148 17.71 -30.18 -7.55
N LYS A 149 16.81 -30.86 -6.83
CA LYS A 149 16.91 -32.30 -6.61
C LYS A 149 16.24 -33.01 -7.77
N VAL A 150 17.02 -33.90 -8.35
CA VAL A 150 16.73 -34.86 -9.38
C VAL A 150 15.29 -35.34 -9.36
N VAL A 151 14.59 -35.09 -10.45
CA VAL A 151 13.22 -35.57 -10.69
C VAL A 151 13.31 -37.07 -11.02
N THR A 152 12.81 -37.90 -10.11
CA THR A 152 12.35 -39.26 -10.49
C THR A 152 10.95 -39.12 -11.08
N PRO A 153 10.59 -39.85 -12.15
CA PRO A 153 9.26 -39.73 -12.74
C PRO A 153 8.18 -40.13 -11.72
N LEU A 154 7.30 -39.22 -11.43
CA LEU A 154 6.11 -39.49 -10.63
C LEU A 154 5.14 -40.33 -11.46
N ASP A 155 4.80 -41.46 -10.89
CA ASP A 155 3.78 -42.42 -11.30
C ASP A 155 2.45 -41.69 -11.57
N GLU A 156 1.82 -41.96 -12.73
CA GLU A 156 0.58 -41.33 -13.23
C GLU A 156 -0.69 -41.75 -12.48
N ASN A 157 -0.59 -42.28 -11.27
CA ASN A 157 -1.73 -42.83 -10.51
C ASN A 157 -2.09 -42.04 -9.24
N PHE A 158 -1.85 -40.71 -9.20
CA PHE A 158 -2.23 -39.90 -8.03
C PHE A 158 -3.65 -39.30 -8.13
N TYR A 159 -4.34 -39.41 -9.24
CA TYR A 159 -5.77 -39.13 -9.27
C TYR A 159 -6.50 -40.42 -8.89
N GLY A 160 -6.76 -40.61 -7.61
CA GLY A 160 -7.71 -41.59 -7.08
C GLY A 160 -9.07 -41.31 -7.67
N ASP A 161 -9.47 -42.27 -8.50
CA ASP A 161 -10.83 -42.45 -8.95
C ASP A 161 -11.63 -42.92 -7.72
N GLU A 162 -12.17 -41.97 -6.96
CA GLU A 162 -13.20 -42.26 -5.96
C GLU A 162 -14.54 -41.86 -6.57
N ASP A 163 -15.27 -42.87 -6.99
CA ASP A 163 -16.69 -42.85 -7.30
C ASP A 163 -17.43 -42.07 -6.19
N PHE A 164 -17.83 -40.85 -6.51
CA PHE A 164 -18.73 -40.06 -5.68
C PHE A 164 -20.14 -40.61 -5.96
N ASP A 165 -20.59 -41.50 -5.08
CA ASP A 165 -21.93 -42.06 -5.12
C ASP A 165 -22.95 -40.94 -4.81
N MET A 166 -23.71 -40.54 -5.85
CA MET A 166 -24.69 -39.46 -5.79
C MET A 166 -25.98 -39.81 -5.06
N ASP A 167 -26.04 -40.99 -4.43
CA ASP A 167 -27.26 -41.52 -3.82
C ASP A 167 -27.37 -41.28 -2.30
N GLU A 168 -26.45 -40.52 -1.69
CA GLU A 168 -26.47 -40.23 -0.24
C GLU A 168 -26.85 -38.77 0.10
N LEU A 169 -27.61 -38.10 -0.74
CA LEU A 169 -28.29 -36.86 -0.38
C LEU A 169 -29.74 -37.21 0.04
N ASP A 170 -29.90 -37.49 1.32
CA ASP A 170 -31.22 -37.60 1.96
C ASP A 170 -32.01 -36.30 1.77
N GLU A 171 -33.13 -36.39 1.03
CA GLU A 171 -34.09 -35.31 0.78
C GLU A 171 -34.88 -34.86 2.03
N GLU A 172 -34.58 -35.35 3.22
CA GLU A 172 -35.39 -35.09 4.42
C GLU A 172 -34.86 -33.95 5.34
N SER A 173 -33.84 -33.21 4.94
CA SER A 173 -33.23 -32.23 5.85
C SER A 173 -33.68 -30.78 5.64
N PHE A 174 -34.62 -30.48 4.75
CA PHE A 174 -35.04 -29.11 4.43
C PHE A 174 -36.51 -28.77 4.67
N SER A 175 -37.27 -29.60 5.45
CA SER A 175 -38.72 -29.40 5.62
C SER A 175 -39.17 -28.71 6.91
N ASP A 176 -38.28 -28.12 7.72
CA ASP A 176 -38.67 -27.42 8.96
C ASP A 176 -38.06 -26.02 9.09
N VAL A 177 -38.35 -25.14 8.11
CA VAL A 177 -38.26 -23.70 8.33
C VAL A 177 -39.64 -23.09 8.14
N ASP A 178 -40.40 -23.09 9.22
CA ASP A 178 -41.71 -22.43 9.33
C ASP A 178 -41.52 -20.91 9.36
N PHE A 179 -41.86 -20.25 8.23
CA PHE A 179 -41.88 -18.81 8.10
C PHE A 179 -43.27 -18.29 8.43
N SER A 180 -43.60 -18.20 9.71
CA SER A 180 -44.82 -17.52 10.15
C SER A 180 -44.64 -16.00 10.10
N GLU A 181 -45.23 -15.37 9.08
CA GLU A 181 -45.54 -13.94 9.07
C GLU A 181 -46.49 -13.60 10.22
N GLU A 182 -46.02 -12.83 11.16
CA GLU A 182 -46.86 -12.16 12.15
C GLU A 182 -47.13 -10.73 11.69
N SER A 183 -48.29 -10.55 11.08
CA SER A 183 -48.92 -9.27 10.82
C SER A 183 -49.80 -8.95 12.01
N ASP A 184 -49.58 -7.84 12.67
CA ASP A 184 -50.49 -7.33 13.71
C ASP A 184 -50.83 -5.85 13.55
N PRO A 185 -52.00 -5.43 14.03
CA PRO A 185 -52.95 -4.43 13.55
C PRO A 185 -52.62 -2.97 13.94
#